data_8599b51dd3454602f549b722f8f8c3ed
#
_entry.id   8599b51dd3454602f549b722f8f8c3ed
#
_cell.length_a   1.000
_cell.length_b   1.000
_cell.length_c   1.000
_cell.angle_alpha   90.00
_cell.angle_beta   90.00
_cell.angle_gamma   90.00
#
_symmetry.space_group_name_H-M   'P 1'
#
loop_
_entity.id
_entity.type
_entity.pdbx_description
1 polymer ?
#
loop_
_entity_poly.entity_id
_entity_poly.type
_entity_poly.pdbx_seq_one_letter_code
_entity_poly.pdbx_strand_id
1 'polypeptide(L)'
;MTNEQAFAAWAAQKPGAQGKAANGSVIYLGRTLWSYGPHYVLGLFLPSGLQNDENPVVLLNSTKVSTTTSKHRTGAVRALLRSGSKPHIIDCPDLTRLYRDLLAIPGFRIESEVSETDSLKRISQAVFAHFERFDLERESQASATLATTLINSL
;
A
#
# COMPACT_ATOMS: atom_id res chain seq x y z
N MET A 1 15.13 -11.14 -12.53
CA MET A 1 14.67 -10.86 -11.15
C MET A 1 13.62 -11.87 -10.75
N THR A 2 13.76 -12.47 -9.58
CA THR A 2 12.75 -13.36 -9.01
C THR A 2 11.62 -12.57 -8.37
N ASN A 3 10.51 -13.25 -8.05
CA ASN A 3 9.43 -12.62 -7.30
C ASN A 3 9.96 -12.08 -5.95
N GLU A 4 10.77 -12.85 -5.25
CA GLU A 4 11.33 -12.44 -3.96
C GLU A 4 12.20 -11.20 -4.08
N GLN A 5 12.99 -11.09 -5.14
CA GLN A 5 13.80 -9.91 -5.41
C GLN A 5 12.91 -8.69 -5.71
N ALA A 6 11.80 -8.89 -6.42
CA ALA A 6 10.85 -7.81 -6.70
C ALA A 6 10.18 -7.34 -5.41
N PHE A 7 9.75 -8.25 -4.54
CA PHE A 7 9.17 -7.88 -3.24
C PHE A 7 10.16 -7.09 -2.39
N ALA A 8 11.41 -7.55 -2.33
CA ALA A 8 12.46 -6.87 -1.55
C ALA A 8 12.76 -5.47 -2.10
N ALA A 9 12.84 -5.32 -3.42
CA ALA A 9 13.08 -4.04 -4.06
C ALA A 9 11.94 -3.05 -3.80
N TRP A 10 10.69 -3.51 -3.89
CA TRP A 10 9.53 -2.70 -3.56
C TRP A 10 9.55 -2.29 -2.08
N ALA A 11 9.78 -3.25 -1.17
CA ALA A 11 9.79 -2.99 0.27
C ALA A 11 10.87 -1.98 0.68
N ALA A 12 11.97 -1.92 -0.03
CA ALA A 12 13.05 -0.97 0.25
C ALA A 12 12.69 0.48 -0.09
N GLN A 13 11.69 0.72 -0.92
CA GLN A 13 11.19 2.06 -1.29
C GLN A 13 12.29 3.04 -1.69
N LYS A 14 13.27 2.60 -2.45
CA LYS A 14 14.30 3.49 -2.98
C LYS A 14 13.71 4.43 -4.01
N PRO A 15 14.14 5.70 -4.07
CA PRO A 15 13.67 6.63 -5.09
C PRO A 15 13.84 6.07 -6.50
N GLY A 16 12.79 6.19 -7.32
CA GLY A 16 12.82 5.70 -8.69
C GLY A 16 12.73 4.18 -8.83
N ALA A 17 12.43 3.45 -7.75
CA ALA A 17 12.35 1.99 -7.79
C ALA A 17 11.23 1.54 -8.73
N GLN A 18 11.59 0.70 -9.69
CA GLN A 18 10.65 0.05 -10.59
C GLN A 18 11.24 -1.26 -11.09
N GLY A 19 10.40 -2.21 -11.35
CA GLY A 19 10.85 -3.47 -11.89
C GLY A 19 9.74 -4.48 -12.06
N LYS A 20 10.15 -5.63 -12.58
CA LYS A 20 9.25 -6.71 -12.92
C LYS A 20 9.96 -8.03 -12.74
N ALA A 21 9.30 -8.98 -12.11
CA ALA A 21 9.85 -10.35 -12.03
C ALA A 21 9.93 -10.95 -13.44
N ALA A 22 10.87 -11.86 -13.64
CA ALA A 22 11.15 -12.45 -14.95
C ALA A 22 9.92 -13.12 -15.58
N ASN A 23 9.06 -13.72 -14.76
CA ASN A 23 7.82 -14.35 -15.23
C ASN A 23 6.66 -13.36 -15.43
N GLY A 24 6.85 -12.07 -15.14
CA GLY A 24 5.83 -11.04 -15.31
C GLY A 24 4.71 -11.04 -14.29
N SER A 25 4.74 -11.94 -13.29
CA SER A 25 3.64 -12.06 -12.33
C SER A 25 3.68 -11.00 -11.22
N VAL A 26 4.83 -10.39 -10.97
CA VAL A 26 5.01 -9.35 -9.96
C VAL A 26 5.62 -8.12 -10.63
N ILE A 27 4.98 -6.98 -10.43
CA ILE A 27 5.43 -5.69 -10.96
C ILE A 27 5.42 -4.70 -9.80
N TYR A 28 6.42 -3.81 -9.73
CA TYR A 28 6.42 -2.73 -8.77
C TYR A 28 6.86 -1.42 -9.42
N LEU A 29 6.26 -0.35 -8.95
CA LEU A 29 6.57 1.01 -9.38
C LEU A 29 6.31 1.94 -8.20
N GLY A 30 7.37 2.54 -7.66
CA GLY A 30 7.26 3.41 -6.49
C GLY A 30 6.54 2.75 -5.33
N ARG A 31 5.42 3.31 -4.92
CA ARG A 31 4.62 2.85 -3.77
C ARG A 31 3.88 1.56 -4.02
N THR A 32 3.65 1.21 -5.28
CA THR A 32 2.68 0.19 -5.66
C THR A 32 3.34 -1.12 -6.06
N LEU A 33 2.76 -2.20 -5.57
CA LEU A 33 3.11 -3.58 -5.93
C LEU A 33 1.87 -4.25 -6.52
N TRP A 34 2.02 -4.84 -7.70
CA TRP A 34 0.95 -5.60 -8.37
C TRP A 34 1.28 -7.08 -8.42
N SER A 35 0.25 -7.89 -8.37
CA SER A 35 0.30 -9.33 -8.63
C SER A 35 -0.51 -9.62 -9.89
N TYR A 36 0.05 -10.39 -10.81
CA TYR A 36 -0.57 -10.73 -12.09
C TYR A 36 -0.83 -9.52 -12.99
N GLY A 37 0.17 -8.66 -13.12
CA GLY A 37 0.07 -7.49 -13.97
C GLY A 37 -0.71 -6.36 -13.30
N PRO A 38 -1.19 -5.37 -14.06
CA PRO A 38 -1.73 -4.13 -13.50
C PRO A 38 -3.15 -4.25 -12.93
N HIS A 39 -3.74 -5.44 -12.89
CA HIS A 39 -5.15 -5.62 -12.53
C HIS A 39 -5.39 -5.81 -11.04
N TYR A 40 -4.39 -6.26 -10.29
CA TYR A 40 -4.54 -6.55 -8.87
C TYR A 40 -3.44 -5.85 -8.08
N VAL A 41 -3.82 -4.84 -7.33
CA VAL A 41 -2.89 -4.14 -6.43
C VAL A 41 -2.73 -4.98 -5.18
N LEU A 42 -1.52 -5.49 -4.98
CA LEU A 42 -1.19 -6.33 -3.84
C LEU A 42 -0.81 -5.50 -2.61
N GLY A 43 -0.04 -4.44 -2.82
CA GLY A 43 0.44 -3.59 -1.74
C GLY A 43 0.62 -2.15 -2.17
N LEU A 44 0.45 -1.24 -1.21
CA LEU A 44 0.57 0.19 -1.44
C LEU A 44 1.14 0.87 -0.21
N PHE A 45 2.30 1.51 -0.35
CA PHE A 45 2.81 2.42 0.68
C PHE A 45 2.02 3.73 0.64
N LEU A 46 1.52 4.16 1.78
CA LEU A 46 0.90 5.47 1.88
C LEU A 46 1.96 6.58 1.91
N PRO A 47 1.63 7.78 1.43
CA PRO A 47 2.56 8.91 1.50
C PRO A 47 3.02 9.19 2.93
N SER A 48 4.30 9.49 3.11
CA SER A 48 4.89 9.74 4.43
C SER A 48 4.28 10.93 5.15
N GLY A 49 3.78 11.91 4.40
CA GLY A 49 3.12 13.10 4.96
C GLY A 49 1.82 12.81 5.71
N LEU A 50 1.26 11.59 5.59
CA LEU A 50 0.07 11.20 6.33
C LEU A 50 0.36 10.65 7.73
N GLN A 51 1.62 10.55 8.11
CA GLN A 51 2.03 9.84 9.32
C GLN A 51 2.79 10.77 10.26
N ASN A 52 2.58 10.58 11.57
CA ASN A 52 3.30 11.33 12.60
C ASN A 52 4.55 10.60 13.08
N ASP A 53 4.73 9.32 12.77
CA ASP A 53 5.90 8.57 13.15
C ASP A 53 6.81 8.27 11.96
N GLU A 54 7.99 7.75 12.23
CA GLU A 54 8.99 7.45 11.20
C GLU A 54 8.68 6.16 10.44
N ASN A 55 7.74 5.34 10.93
CA ASN A 55 7.46 4.06 10.32
C ASN A 55 6.43 4.23 9.21
N PRO A 56 6.73 3.72 8.00
CA PRO A 56 5.78 3.81 6.91
C PRO A 56 4.53 2.96 7.17
N VAL A 57 3.43 3.35 6.57
CA VAL A 57 2.19 2.57 6.58
C VAL A 57 2.02 1.91 5.22
N VAL A 58 1.77 0.62 5.23
CA VAL A 58 1.58 -0.19 4.02
C VAL A 58 0.21 -0.85 4.09
N LEU A 59 -0.57 -0.66 3.03
CA LEU A 59 -1.83 -1.36 2.86
C LEU A 59 -1.58 -2.63 2.04
N LEU A 60 -2.04 -3.77 2.53
CA LEU A 60 -1.97 -5.04 1.81
C LEU A 60 -3.37 -5.51 1.47
N ASN A 61 -3.57 -5.90 0.22
CA ASN A 61 -4.86 -6.36 -0.25
C ASN A 61 -5.22 -7.68 0.42
N SER A 62 -6.31 -7.69 1.17
CA SER A 62 -6.80 -8.87 1.88
C SER A 62 -7.83 -9.67 1.07
N THR A 63 -8.26 -9.17 -0.08
CA THR A 63 -9.19 -9.89 -0.95
C THR A 63 -8.48 -11.07 -1.61
N LYS A 64 -8.95 -12.27 -1.34
CA LYS A 64 -8.39 -13.48 -1.93
C LYS A 64 -8.93 -13.68 -3.34
N VAL A 65 -8.03 -13.87 -4.29
CA VAL A 65 -8.38 -14.14 -5.68
C VAL A 65 -7.89 -15.53 -6.10
N SER A 66 -6.73 -15.96 -5.59
CA SER A 66 -6.15 -17.26 -5.94
C SER A 66 -5.10 -17.67 -4.91
N THR A 67 -4.70 -18.95 -4.97
CA THR A 67 -3.60 -19.49 -4.15
C THR A 67 -2.28 -18.78 -4.45
N THR A 68 -2.02 -18.47 -5.71
CA THR A 68 -0.78 -17.79 -6.10
C THR A 68 -0.74 -16.36 -5.57
N THR A 69 -1.86 -15.65 -5.57
CA THR A 69 -1.95 -14.31 -4.96
C THR A 69 -1.66 -14.38 -3.46
N SER A 70 -2.14 -15.42 -2.78
CA SER A 70 -1.84 -15.63 -1.36
C SER A 70 -0.35 -15.86 -1.12
N LYS A 71 0.32 -16.59 -2.00
CA LYS A 71 1.78 -16.79 -1.93
C LYS A 71 2.53 -15.47 -2.15
N HIS A 72 2.09 -14.67 -3.10
CA HIS A 72 2.67 -13.35 -3.35
C HIS A 72 2.50 -12.44 -2.14
N ARG A 73 1.32 -12.46 -1.53
CA ARG A 73 1.05 -11.69 -0.31
C ARG A 73 2.01 -12.10 0.81
N THR A 74 2.19 -13.39 1.04
CA THR A 74 3.14 -13.91 2.04
C THR A 74 4.56 -13.44 1.75
N GLY A 75 4.99 -13.48 0.49
CA GLY A 75 6.30 -13.00 0.07
C GLY A 75 6.48 -11.50 0.30
N ALA A 76 5.45 -10.71 0.02
CA ALA A 76 5.46 -9.28 0.27
C ALA A 76 5.57 -8.97 1.76
N VAL A 77 4.79 -9.65 2.61
CA VAL A 77 4.87 -9.48 4.07
C VAL A 77 6.27 -9.81 4.58
N ARG A 78 6.83 -10.92 4.11
CA ARG A 78 8.19 -11.31 4.52
C ARG A 78 9.22 -10.25 4.15
N ALA A 79 9.12 -9.68 2.96
CA ALA A 79 10.02 -8.62 2.51
C ALA A 79 9.87 -7.36 3.37
N LEU A 80 8.62 -6.98 3.69
CA LEU A 80 8.34 -5.84 4.56
C LEU A 80 8.91 -6.04 5.97
N LEU A 81 8.75 -7.22 6.54
CA LEU A 81 9.26 -7.52 7.88
C LEU A 81 10.79 -7.53 7.92
N ARG A 82 11.44 -7.85 6.81
CA ARG A 82 12.90 -7.85 6.70
C ARG A 82 13.47 -6.49 6.35
N SER A 83 12.64 -5.57 5.90
CA SER A 83 13.09 -4.21 5.61
C SER A 83 13.44 -3.48 6.90
N GLY A 84 14.43 -2.59 6.85
CA GLY A 84 14.84 -1.83 8.04
C GLY A 84 13.84 -0.79 8.51
N SER A 85 12.82 -0.49 7.73
CA SER A 85 11.87 0.59 8.00
C SER A 85 10.78 0.25 9.02
N LYS A 86 10.61 -1.04 9.35
CA LYS A 86 9.57 -1.51 10.30
C LYS A 86 8.18 -0.95 9.99
N PRO A 87 7.63 -1.23 8.81
CA PRO A 87 6.35 -0.65 8.42
C PRO A 87 5.18 -1.17 9.26
N HIS A 88 4.16 -0.32 9.41
CA HIS A 88 2.85 -0.75 9.90
C HIS A 88 2.10 -1.38 8.73
N ILE A 89 1.81 -2.66 8.83
CA ILE A 89 1.13 -3.42 7.78
C ILE A 89 -0.35 -3.53 8.13
N ILE A 90 -1.20 -3.00 7.27
CA ILE A 90 -2.65 -2.97 7.48
C ILE A 90 -3.33 -3.76 6.36
N ASP A 91 -4.14 -4.73 6.72
CA ASP A 91 -4.96 -5.45 5.75
C ASP A 91 -6.06 -4.53 5.20
N CYS A 92 -6.17 -4.49 3.89
CA CYS A 92 -7.12 -3.63 3.19
C CYS A 92 -7.93 -4.45 2.19
N PRO A 93 -9.24 -4.65 2.42
CA PRO A 93 -10.06 -5.35 1.44
C PRO A 93 -10.20 -4.50 0.19
N ASP A 94 -10.19 -5.15 -0.97
CA ASP A 94 -10.33 -4.51 -2.28
C ASP A 94 -9.42 -3.29 -2.46
N LEU A 95 -8.14 -3.47 -2.17
CA LEU A 95 -7.14 -2.41 -2.31
C LEU A 95 -7.08 -1.87 -3.74
N THR A 96 -7.36 -2.70 -4.74
CA THR A 96 -7.37 -2.28 -6.13
C THR A 96 -8.38 -1.16 -6.36
N ARG A 97 -9.55 -1.24 -5.74
CA ARG A 97 -10.57 -0.19 -5.82
C ARG A 97 -10.11 1.09 -5.13
N LEU A 98 -9.56 0.97 -3.93
CA LEU A 98 -9.03 2.13 -3.22
C LEU A 98 -7.93 2.81 -4.04
N TYR A 99 -7.03 2.02 -4.63
CA TYR A 99 -5.96 2.54 -5.47
C TYR A 99 -6.50 3.38 -6.64
N ARG A 100 -7.56 2.91 -7.30
CA ARG A 100 -8.22 3.68 -8.38
C ARG A 100 -8.79 5.00 -7.87
N ASP A 101 -9.42 4.97 -6.69
CA ASP A 101 -9.94 6.19 -6.07
C ASP A 101 -8.81 7.17 -5.75
N LEU A 102 -7.67 6.68 -5.26
CA LEU A 102 -6.51 7.51 -4.95
C LEU A 102 -5.90 8.12 -6.22
N LEU A 103 -5.82 7.36 -7.30
CA LEU A 103 -5.29 7.88 -8.58
C LEU A 103 -6.12 9.04 -9.13
N ALA A 104 -7.39 9.13 -8.78
CA ALA A 104 -8.26 10.23 -9.19
C ALA A 104 -8.04 11.50 -8.38
N ILE A 105 -7.29 11.43 -7.28
CA ILE A 105 -7.02 12.60 -6.44
C ILE A 105 -5.90 13.44 -7.05
N PRO A 106 -6.13 14.73 -7.32
CA PRO A 106 -5.07 15.61 -7.83
C PRO A 106 -3.88 15.65 -6.84
N GLY A 107 -2.69 15.49 -7.38
CA GLY A 107 -1.46 15.49 -6.57
C GLY A 107 -1.06 14.12 -5.99
N PHE A 108 -1.90 13.09 -6.10
CA PHE A 108 -1.48 11.75 -5.70
C PHE A 108 -0.43 11.23 -6.68
N ARG A 109 0.68 10.77 -6.13
CA ARG A 109 1.81 10.28 -6.93
C ARG A 109 2.30 8.95 -6.39
N ILE A 110 2.58 8.00 -7.29
CA ILE A 110 3.09 6.68 -6.90
C ILE A 110 4.63 6.62 -6.93
N GLU A 111 5.27 7.53 -7.65
CA GLU A 111 6.73 7.54 -7.83
C GLU A 111 7.46 8.58 -7.00
N SER A 112 6.74 9.52 -6.41
CA SER A 112 7.35 10.62 -5.66
C SER A 112 6.51 10.97 -4.44
N GLU A 113 7.06 11.83 -3.57
CA GLU A 113 6.37 12.28 -2.37
C GLU A 113 5.16 13.15 -2.70
N VAL A 114 4.12 13.02 -1.89
CA VAL A 114 2.94 13.87 -1.93
C VAL A 114 3.08 14.88 -0.78
N SER A 115 3.27 16.15 -1.11
CA SER A 115 3.53 17.20 -0.12
C SER A 115 2.38 18.21 0.02
N GLU A 116 1.47 18.26 -0.93
CA GLU A 116 0.35 19.20 -0.90
C GLU A 116 -0.66 18.83 0.17
N THR A 117 -0.94 19.75 1.10
CA THR A 117 -1.86 19.51 2.21
C THR A 117 -3.24 19.08 1.75
N ASP A 118 -3.77 19.71 0.71
CA ASP A 118 -5.08 19.38 0.16
C ASP A 118 -5.12 17.96 -0.38
N SER A 119 -4.08 17.55 -1.10
CA SER A 119 -3.97 16.19 -1.62
C SER A 119 -3.89 15.16 -0.49
N LEU A 120 -3.06 15.42 0.52
CA LEU A 120 -2.93 14.56 1.69
C LEU A 120 -4.26 14.40 2.43
N LYS A 121 -5.00 15.49 2.59
CA LYS A 121 -6.31 15.48 3.24
C LYS A 121 -7.30 14.60 2.46
N ARG A 122 -7.35 14.75 1.14
CA ARG A 122 -8.23 13.95 0.29
C ARG A 122 -7.85 12.48 0.30
N ILE A 123 -6.54 12.16 0.32
CA ILE A 123 -6.06 10.78 0.43
C ILE A 123 -6.53 10.17 1.74
N SER A 124 -6.35 10.86 2.87
CA SER A 124 -6.77 10.33 4.16
C SER A 124 -8.28 10.10 4.22
N GLN A 125 -9.07 11.01 3.67
CA GLN A 125 -10.52 10.87 3.59
C GLN A 125 -10.94 9.67 2.74
N ALA A 126 -10.27 9.44 1.60
CA ALA A 126 -10.56 8.32 0.73
C ALA A 126 -10.22 6.98 1.42
N VAL A 127 -9.08 6.90 2.10
CA VAL A 127 -8.69 5.72 2.85
C VAL A 127 -9.70 5.42 3.96
N PHE A 128 -10.05 6.44 4.75
CA PHE A 128 -11.03 6.30 5.82
C PHE A 128 -12.38 5.81 5.29
N ALA A 129 -12.90 6.45 4.24
CA ALA A 129 -14.18 6.08 3.64
C ALA A 129 -14.17 4.65 3.10
N HIS A 130 -13.04 4.21 2.55
CA HIS A 130 -12.90 2.85 2.05
C HIS A 130 -13.02 1.81 3.17
N PHE A 131 -12.29 2.01 4.27
CA PHE A 131 -12.36 1.11 5.42
C PHE A 131 -13.75 1.12 6.05
N GLU A 132 -14.38 2.28 6.17
CA GLU A 132 -15.74 2.40 6.70
C GLU A 132 -16.75 1.64 5.84
N ARG A 133 -16.62 1.69 4.53
CA ARG A 133 -17.49 0.97 3.60
C ARG A 133 -17.49 -0.54 3.83
N PHE A 134 -16.37 -1.11 4.21
CA PHE A 134 -16.25 -2.55 4.44
C PHE A 134 -16.60 -2.96 5.86
N ASP A 135 -17.02 -2.01 6.72
CA ASP A 135 -17.44 -2.27 8.09
C ASP A 135 -16.46 -3.18 8.84
N LEU A 136 -15.20 -2.79 8.89
CA LEU A 136 -14.13 -3.57 9.51
C LEU A 136 -14.10 -3.39 11.03
N GLU A 137 -15.27 -3.34 11.71
CA GLU A 137 -15.34 -3.15 13.16
C GLU A 137 -14.57 -4.22 13.93
N ARG A 138 -14.50 -5.45 13.41
CA ARG A 138 -13.79 -6.56 14.05
C ARG A 138 -12.27 -6.45 13.93
N GLU A 139 -11.80 -5.78 12.89
CA GLU A 139 -10.40 -5.45 12.68
C GLU A 139 -10.17 -3.98 13.00
N SER A 140 -11.14 -3.39 13.64
CA SER A 140 -11.31 -1.95 13.78
C SER A 140 -10.18 -1.28 14.52
N GLN A 141 -9.48 -1.98 15.40
CA GLN A 141 -8.43 -1.31 16.15
C GLN A 141 -7.30 -0.83 15.25
N ALA A 142 -6.82 -1.66 14.32
CA ALA A 142 -5.82 -1.25 13.35
C ALA A 142 -6.38 -0.20 12.39
N SER A 143 -7.61 -0.41 11.88
CA SER A 143 -8.25 0.52 10.96
C SER A 143 -8.57 1.85 11.63
N ALA A 144 -9.10 1.83 12.85
CA ALA A 144 -9.38 3.05 13.61
C ALA A 144 -8.09 3.78 13.99
N THR A 145 -7.04 3.05 14.34
CA THR A 145 -5.72 3.65 14.61
C THR A 145 -5.17 4.31 13.36
N LEU A 146 -5.25 3.65 12.22
CA LEU A 146 -4.83 4.22 10.95
C LEU A 146 -5.63 5.49 10.64
N ALA A 147 -6.95 5.43 10.69
CA ALA A 147 -7.82 6.56 10.40
C ALA A 147 -7.50 7.75 11.32
N THR A 148 -7.35 7.51 12.61
CA THR A 148 -6.99 8.54 13.58
C THR A 148 -5.62 9.15 13.26
N THR A 149 -4.64 8.30 12.95
CA THR A 149 -3.30 8.75 12.58
C THR A 149 -3.34 9.63 11.34
N LEU A 150 -4.06 9.20 10.29
CA LEU A 150 -4.16 9.95 9.04
C LEU A 150 -4.86 11.30 9.24
N ILE A 151 -5.94 11.34 10.01
CA ILE A 151 -6.68 12.58 10.29
C ILE A 151 -5.82 13.53 11.13
N ASN A 152 -5.16 13.03 12.15
CA ASN A 152 -4.34 13.86 13.05
C ASN A 152 -3.06 14.36 12.39
N SER A 153 -2.62 13.73 11.30
CA SER A 153 -1.44 14.18 10.55
C SER A 153 -1.72 15.39 9.67
N LEU A 154 -2.98 15.72 9.48
CA LEU A 154 -3.41 16.83 8.62
C LEU A 154 -3.83 18.02 9.46
#